data_1d3dd9756a678d9a5a9ba4b4fd0adddf
#
_entry.id   1d3dd9756a678d9a5a9ba4b4fd0adddf
#
_cell.length_a   1.000
_cell.length_b   1.000
_cell.length_c   1.000
_cell.angle_alpha   90.00
_cell.angle_beta   90.00
_cell.angle_gamma   90.00
#
_symmetry.space_group_name_H-M   'P 1'
#
loop_
_entity.id
_entity.type
_entity.pdbx_description
1 polymer ?
#
loop_
_entity_poly.entity_id
_entity_poly.type
_entity_poly.pdbx_seq_one_letter_code
_entity_poly.pdbx_strand_id
1 'polypeptide(L)'
;AQVASLHEDCTIRQGLEKLRAHQYTALPVLARDGRYVGTVSEGDFLWCMVDRKDNSLRTQEKLPLGTVMRKGFNPAVSIRVSMEELLDRAMRQSFIPVVDDRGAFVGIVTRQTIMRKLIIPAVETHGPKRRELQEALV
;
A
#
# COMPACT_ATOMS: atom_id res chain seq x y z
N ALA A 1 9.82 -11.39 5.23
CA ALA A 1 10.22 -10.56 4.08
C ALA A 1 9.77 -9.13 4.30
N GLN A 2 10.60 -8.19 3.90
CA GLN A 2 10.28 -6.77 4.02
C GLN A 2 9.40 -6.32 2.86
N VAL A 3 8.44 -5.46 3.17
CA VAL A 3 7.58 -4.86 2.16
C VAL A 3 8.34 -3.72 1.49
N ALA A 4 8.36 -3.72 0.17
CA ALA A 4 8.92 -2.60 -0.58
C ALA A 4 8.06 -1.37 -0.37
N SER A 5 8.68 -0.22 -0.19
CA SER A 5 7.99 1.05 -0.01
C SER A 5 8.81 2.18 -0.62
N LEU A 6 8.18 3.34 -0.75
CA LEU A 6 8.82 4.56 -1.23
C LEU A 6 8.74 5.62 -0.14
N HIS A 7 9.71 6.54 -0.14
CA HIS A 7 9.63 7.74 0.69
C HIS A 7 8.94 8.85 -0.09
N GLU A 8 8.20 9.68 0.60
CA GLU A 8 7.48 10.80 -0.03
C GLU A 8 8.43 11.79 -0.73
N ASP A 9 9.69 11.83 -0.30
CA ASP A 9 10.72 12.70 -0.90
C ASP A 9 11.24 12.19 -2.24
N CYS A 10 10.92 10.95 -2.59
CA CYS A 10 11.36 10.38 -3.87
C CYS A 10 10.77 11.16 -5.04
N THR A 11 11.51 11.14 -6.16
CA THR A 11 11.01 11.69 -7.42
C THR A 11 10.12 10.67 -8.12
N ILE A 12 9.36 11.15 -9.09
CA ILE A 12 8.54 10.27 -9.95
C ILE A 12 9.42 9.20 -10.58
N ARG A 13 10.61 9.58 -11.08
CA ARG A 13 11.53 8.60 -11.69
C ARG A 13 11.94 7.50 -10.73
N GLN A 14 12.29 7.85 -9.51
CA GLN A 14 12.67 6.87 -8.50
C GLN A 14 11.50 5.92 -8.18
N GLY A 15 10.30 6.45 -8.14
CA GLY A 15 9.09 5.63 -7.94
C GLY A 15 8.86 4.66 -9.07
N LEU A 16 8.97 5.13 -10.32
CA LEU A 16 8.83 4.27 -11.50
C LEU A 16 9.88 3.17 -11.54
N GLU A 17 11.13 3.51 -11.24
CA GLU A 17 12.22 2.54 -11.22
C GLU A 17 11.97 1.45 -10.18
N LYS A 18 11.44 1.81 -9.03
CA LYS A 18 11.17 0.85 -7.96
C LYS A 18 9.99 -0.06 -8.31
N LEU A 19 8.93 0.49 -8.90
CA LEU A 19 7.82 -0.33 -9.41
C LEU A 19 8.32 -1.35 -10.43
N ARG A 20 9.15 -0.89 -11.36
CA ARG A 20 9.71 -1.74 -12.40
C ARG A 20 10.61 -2.83 -11.81
N ALA A 21 11.48 -2.47 -10.88
CA ALA A 21 12.44 -3.41 -10.29
C ALA A 21 11.74 -4.55 -9.55
N HIS A 22 10.63 -4.26 -8.88
CA HIS A 22 9.86 -5.26 -8.15
C HIS A 22 8.71 -5.85 -8.95
N GLN A 23 8.44 -5.29 -10.13
CA GLN A 23 7.28 -5.68 -10.97
C GLN A 23 5.96 -5.54 -10.22
N TYR A 24 5.85 -4.52 -9.39
CA TYR A 24 4.64 -4.20 -8.66
C TYR A 24 3.81 -3.16 -9.43
N THR A 25 2.51 -3.20 -9.20
CA THR A 25 1.58 -2.21 -9.79
C THR A 25 1.32 -1.04 -8.87
N ALA A 26 1.66 -1.17 -7.60
CA ALA A 26 1.48 -0.13 -6.60
C ALA A 26 2.44 -0.34 -5.44
N LEU A 27 2.80 0.76 -4.77
CA LEU A 27 3.69 0.72 -3.61
C LEU A 27 3.20 1.71 -2.54
N PRO A 28 3.32 1.32 -1.25
CA PRO A 28 3.07 2.27 -0.18
C PRO A 28 4.14 3.35 -0.14
N VAL A 29 3.74 4.55 0.26
CA VAL A 29 4.60 5.73 0.38
C VAL A 29 4.64 6.15 1.84
N LEU A 30 5.84 6.36 2.36
CA LEU A 30 6.08 6.68 3.75
C LEU A 30 6.71 8.05 3.92
N ALA A 31 6.40 8.71 5.02
CA ALA A 31 7.11 9.90 5.48
C ALA A 31 8.48 9.49 6.03
N ARG A 32 9.35 10.47 6.26
CA ARG A 32 10.69 10.21 6.81
C ARG A 32 10.67 9.53 8.17
N ASP A 33 9.66 9.84 8.97
CA ASP A 33 9.50 9.26 10.30
C ASP A 33 8.86 7.87 10.30
N GLY A 34 8.59 7.32 9.12
CA GLY A 34 8.03 5.99 8.96
C GLY A 34 6.51 5.92 8.94
N ARG A 35 5.81 7.05 9.06
CA ARG A 35 4.35 7.06 8.98
C ARG A 35 3.88 6.76 7.56
N TYR A 36 2.76 6.07 7.46
CA TYR A 36 2.14 5.83 6.17
C TYR A 36 1.48 7.11 5.63
N VAL A 37 1.89 7.53 4.45
CA VAL A 37 1.37 8.73 3.79
C VAL A 37 0.29 8.38 2.78
N GLY A 38 0.49 7.31 2.04
CA GLY A 38 -0.44 6.92 0.99
C GLY A 38 0.15 5.84 0.11
N THR A 39 -0.49 5.60 -1.03
CA THR A 39 -0.06 4.60 -2.00
C THR A 39 0.01 5.25 -3.37
N VAL A 40 1.02 4.90 -4.15
CA VAL A 40 1.14 5.30 -5.54
C VAL A 40 1.01 4.07 -6.42
N SER A 41 0.23 4.19 -7.51
CA SER A 41 0.02 3.12 -8.49
C SER A 41 0.60 3.51 -9.84
N GLU A 42 0.83 2.51 -10.69
CA GLU A 42 1.29 2.78 -12.06
C GLU A 42 0.30 3.66 -12.82
N GLY A 43 -1.00 3.53 -12.53
CA GLY A 43 -2.02 4.41 -13.13
C GLY A 43 -1.85 5.87 -12.75
N ASP A 44 -1.39 6.16 -11.53
CA ASP A 44 -1.15 7.54 -11.09
C ASP A 44 -0.08 8.22 -11.95
N PHE A 45 0.97 7.48 -12.28
CA PHE A 45 2.04 7.99 -13.16
C PHE A 45 1.51 8.22 -14.58
N LEU A 46 0.75 7.27 -15.08
CA LEU A 46 0.18 7.36 -16.43
C LEU A 46 -0.71 8.60 -16.56
N TRP A 47 -1.63 8.80 -15.63
CA TRP A 47 -2.54 9.94 -15.67
C TRP A 47 -1.80 11.27 -15.50
N CYS A 48 -0.75 11.29 -14.69
CA CYS A 48 0.08 12.47 -14.55
C CYS A 48 0.71 12.86 -15.90
N MET A 49 1.21 11.89 -16.65
CA MET A 49 1.80 12.14 -17.97
C MET A 49 0.77 12.62 -18.99
N VAL A 50 -0.45 12.06 -18.93
CA VAL A 50 -1.54 12.47 -19.83
C VAL A 50 -2.03 13.88 -19.52
N ASP A 51 -2.16 14.22 -18.24
CA ASP A 51 -2.74 15.49 -17.82
C ASP A 51 -1.74 16.67 -17.98
N ARG A 52 -0.46 16.40 -18.00
CA ARG A 52 0.58 17.44 -18.10
C ARG A 52 1.12 17.54 -19.52
N LYS A 53 0.31 18.10 -20.39
CA LYS A 53 0.62 18.17 -21.83
C LYS A 53 1.86 18.98 -22.17
N ASP A 54 2.21 19.96 -21.34
CA ASP A 54 3.28 20.90 -21.63
C ASP A 54 4.63 20.47 -21.11
N ASN A 55 4.70 19.41 -20.34
CA ASN A 55 5.94 18.98 -19.70
C ASN A 55 6.54 17.79 -20.43
N SER A 56 7.83 17.90 -20.74
CA SER A 56 8.55 16.75 -21.23
C SER A 56 8.60 15.66 -20.15
N LEU A 57 8.70 14.42 -20.55
CA LEU A 57 8.86 13.31 -19.64
C LEU A 57 10.04 13.53 -18.68
N ARG A 58 11.13 14.08 -19.21
CA ARG A 58 12.33 14.37 -18.42
C ARG A 58 12.05 15.36 -17.28
N THR A 59 11.24 16.39 -17.54
CA THR A 59 10.85 17.36 -16.52
C THR A 59 9.96 16.73 -15.45
N GLN A 60 9.00 15.91 -15.88
CA GLN A 60 8.09 15.22 -14.96
C GLN A 60 8.81 14.24 -14.04
N GLU A 61 9.84 13.58 -14.55
CA GLU A 61 10.61 12.61 -13.78
C GLU A 61 11.26 13.20 -12.53
N LYS A 62 11.56 14.49 -12.54
CA LYS A 62 12.22 15.19 -11.44
C LYS A 62 11.24 15.71 -10.38
N LEU A 63 9.95 15.66 -10.64
CA LEU A 63 8.95 16.13 -9.69
C LEU A 63 8.85 15.20 -8.49
N PRO A 64 8.47 15.73 -7.32
CA PRO A 64 8.29 14.90 -6.14
C PRO A 64 7.12 13.93 -6.34
N LEU A 65 7.24 12.78 -5.73
CA LEU A 65 6.27 11.69 -5.83
C LEU A 65 4.87 12.13 -5.40
N GLY A 66 4.78 13.00 -4.38
CA GLY A 66 3.51 13.51 -3.90
C GLY A 66 2.66 14.19 -4.97
N THR A 67 3.29 14.66 -6.04
CA THR A 67 2.59 15.31 -7.15
C THR A 67 1.60 14.40 -7.84
N VAL A 68 1.87 13.09 -7.89
CA VAL A 68 1.02 12.11 -8.59
C VAL A 68 0.10 11.35 -7.65
N MET A 69 0.29 11.47 -6.35
CA MET A 69 -0.48 10.71 -5.38
C MET A 69 -1.90 11.23 -5.27
N ARG A 70 -2.85 10.31 -5.25
CA ARG A 70 -4.27 10.63 -5.03
C ARG A 70 -4.53 10.71 -3.53
N LYS A 71 -5.20 11.80 -3.11
CA LYS A 71 -5.58 11.99 -1.72
C LYS A 71 -6.61 10.93 -1.31
N GLY A 72 -6.34 10.26 -0.20
CA GLY A 72 -7.28 9.28 0.35
C GLY A 72 -7.31 7.94 -0.37
N PHE A 73 -6.43 7.71 -1.34
CA PHE A 73 -6.37 6.44 -2.04
C PHE A 73 -5.70 5.38 -1.18
N ASN A 74 -6.32 4.21 -1.10
CA ASN A 74 -5.81 3.04 -0.38
C ASN A 74 -5.52 3.33 1.10
N PRO A 75 -6.54 3.74 1.88
CA PRO A 75 -6.33 4.12 3.28
C PRO A 75 -5.88 2.93 4.13
N ALA A 76 -5.07 3.24 5.14
CA ALA A 76 -4.56 2.26 6.08
C ALA A 76 -5.61 1.88 7.12
N VAL A 77 -5.39 0.73 7.76
CA VAL A 77 -6.13 0.31 8.94
C VAL A 77 -5.19 0.24 10.14
N SER A 78 -5.76 0.35 11.32
CA SER A 78 -5.02 0.15 12.56
C SER A 78 -4.64 -1.32 12.72
N ILE A 79 -3.52 -1.58 13.39
CA ILE A 79 -3.13 -2.94 13.76
C ILE A 79 -4.19 -3.61 14.65
N ARG A 80 -5.10 -2.83 15.21
CA ARG A 80 -6.21 -3.31 16.04
C ARG A 80 -7.50 -3.54 15.25
N VAL A 81 -7.43 -3.44 13.92
CA VAL A 81 -8.60 -3.61 13.06
C VAL A 81 -9.27 -4.97 13.30
N SER A 82 -10.61 -4.98 13.25
CA SER A 82 -11.36 -6.22 13.33
C SER A 82 -11.24 -7.01 12.02
N MET A 83 -11.43 -8.31 12.11
CA MET A 83 -11.44 -9.16 10.91
C MET A 83 -12.57 -8.76 9.97
N GLU A 84 -13.72 -8.37 10.53
CA GLU A 84 -14.86 -7.94 9.74
C GLU A 84 -14.53 -6.71 8.90
N GLU A 85 -13.92 -5.70 9.51
CA GLU A 85 -13.52 -4.50 8.78
C GLU A 85 -12.43 -4.81 7.76
N LEU A 86 -11.49 -5.67 8.11
CA LEU A 86 -10.42 -6.07 7.21
C LEU A 86 -10.98 -6.75 5.95
N LEU A 87 -11.97 -7.63 6.12
CA LEU A 87 -12.63 -8.28 4.99
C LEU A 87 -13.38 -7.27 4.11
N ASP A 88 -14.05 -6.32 4.72
CA ASP A 88 -14.73 -5.26 4.00
C ASP A 88 -13.76 -4.44 3.15
N ARG A 89 -12.63 -4.08 3.74
CA ARG A 89 -11.57 -3.34 3.01
C ARG A 89 -11.01 -4.15 1.86
N ALA A 90 -10.84 -5.46 2.04
CA ALA A 90 -10.29 -6.35 1.01
C ALA A 90 -11.16 -6.41 -0.24
N MET A 91 -12.43 -6.06 -0.13
CA MET A 91 -13.32 -5.98 -1.30
C MET A 91 -12.98 -4.80 -2.20
N ARG A 92 -12.34 -3.77 -1.66
CA ARG A 92 -12.06 -2.54 -2.38
C ARG A 92 -10.58 -2.25 -2.57
N GLN A 93 -9.72 -2.86 -1.76
CA GLN A 93 -8.28 -2.61 -1.79
C GLN A 93 -7.54 -3.90 -2.12
N SER A 94 -6.62 -3.83 -3.07
CA SER A 94 -5.82 -5.00 -3.46
C SER A 94 -4.83 -5.39 -2.37
N PHE A 95 -4.32 -4.41 -1.66
CA PHE A 95 -3.61 -4.62 -0.41
C PHE A 95 -4.04 -3.54 0.59
N ILE A 96 -3.89 -3.84 1.86
CA ILE A 96 -4.34 -2.97 2.93
C ILE A 96 -3.13 -2.60 3.79
N PRO A 97 -2.71 -1.32 3.77
CA PRO A 97 -1.63 -0.89 4.67
C PRO A 97 -2.07 -0.96 6.12
N VAL A 98 -1.16 -1.36 6.99
CA VAL A 98 -1.44 -1.46 8.43
C VAL A 98 -0.51 -0.52 9.18
N VAL A 99 -1.07 0.26 10.09
CA VAL A 99 -0.32 1.21 10.91
C VAL A 99 -0.54 0.92 12.39
N ASP A 100 0.44 1.30 13.20
CA ASP A 100 0.33 1.20 14.65
C ASP A 100 -0.42 2.42 15.22
N ASP A 101 -0.48 2.52 16.55
CA ASP A 101 -1.21 3.58 17.23
C ASP A 101 -0.63 4.99 16.96
N ARG A 102 0.59 5.07 16.45
CA ARG A 102 1.25 6.34 16.12
C ARG A 102 1.18 6.66 14.63
N GLY A 103 0.56 5.80 13.84
CA GLY A 103 0.50 5.95 12.40
C GLY A 103 1.73 5.41 11.67
N ALA A 104 2.67 4.78 12.38
CA ALA A 104 3.84 4.18 11.76
C ALA A 104 3.43 2.96 10.94
N PHE A 105 4.02 2.84 9.75
CA PHE A 105 3.74 1.73 8.84
C PHE A 105 4.31 0.42 9.39
N VAL A 106 3.44 -0.56 9.59
CA VAL A 106 3.83 -1.88 10.11
C VAL A 106 4.01 -2.89 8.98
N GLY A 107 3.17 -2.84 7.97
CA GLY A 107 3.19 -3.77 6.87
C GLY A 107 1.91 -3.70 6.06
N ILE A 108 1.69 -4.70 5.21
CA ILE A 108 0.48 -4.79 4.41
C ILE A 108 -0.20 -6.13 4.62
N VAL A 109 -1.51 -6.16 4.38
CA VAL A 109 -2.29 -7.39 4.29
C VAL A 109 -2.83 -7.47 2.88
N THR A 110 -2.58 -8.58 2.20
CA THR A 110 -3.10 -8.80 0.85
C THR A 110 -4.36 -9.64 0.91
N ARG A 111 -5.20 -9.54 -0.13
CA ARG A 111 -6.38 -10.40 -0.26
C ARG A 111 -6.00 -11.88 -0.17
N GLN A 112 -4.91 -12.24 -0.83
CA GLN A 112 -4.45 -13.61 -0.86
C GLN A 112 -4.10 -14.11 0.55
N THR A 113 -3.43 -13.28 1.35
CA THR A 113 -3.06 -13.64 2.71
C THR A 113 -4.31 -13.82 3.58
N ILE A 114 -5.29 -12.92 3.44
CA ILE A 114 -6.55 -13.03 4.16
C ILE A 114 -7.25 -14.34 3.80
N MET A 115 -7.35 -14.65 2.51
CA MET A 115 -8.00 -15.87 2.05
C MET A 115 -7.32 -17.12 2.56
N ARG A 116 -5.99 -17.13 2.59
CA ARG A 116 -5.24 -18.27 3.14
C ARG A 116 -5.54 -18.51 4.61
N LYS A 117 -5.67 -17.44 5.38
CA LYS A 117 -5.94 -17.54 6.81
C LYS A 117 -7.37 -17.91 7.11
N LEU A 118 -8.30 -17.58 6.20
CA LEU A 118 -9.72 -17.90 6.38
C LEU A 118 -10.11 -19.28 5.84
N ILE A 119 -9.33 -19.81 4.89
CA ILE A 119 -9.51 -21.20 4.42
C ILE A 119 -8.80 -22.11 5.41
N ILE A 120 -9.48 -22.38 6.50
CA ILE A 120 -8.94 -23.17 7.60
C ILE A 120 -9.72 -24.48 7.66
N PRO A 121 -9.10 -25.55 8.18
CA PRO A 121 -9.80 -26.81 8.32
C PRO A 121 -11.15 -26.66 9.00
N ALA A 122 -12.12 -27.46 8.55
CA ALA A 122 -13.52 -27.38 8.99
C ALA A 122 -13.72 -27.53 10.51
N VAL A 123 -12.67 -27.94 11.22
CA VAL A 123 -12.74 -28.09 12.69
C VAL A 123 -12.66 -26.75 13.42
N GLU A 124 -12.24 -25.68 12.75
CA GLU A 124 -12.16 -24.37 13.39
C GLU A 124 -13.41 -23.56 13.13
N THR A 125 -14.04 -23.11 14.21
CA THR A 125 -15.29 -22.37 14.15
C THR A 125 -15.11 -20.89 14.45
N HIS A 126 -13.89 -20.47 14.78
CA HIS A 126 -13.59 -19.08 15.14
C HIS A 126 -12.77 -18.41 14.06
N GLY A 127 -13.01 -17.10 13.87
CA GLY A 127 -12.17 -16.31 13.00
C GLY A 127 -10.75 -16.17 13.54
N PRO A 128 -9.80 -15.66 12.73
CA PRO A 128 -8.43 -15.46 13.17
C PRO A 128 -8.34 -14.60 14.42
N LYS A 129 -7.47 -15.00 15.34
CA LYS A 129 -7.16 -14.22 16.52
C LYS A 129 -6.21 -13.09 16.15
N ARG A 130 -6.06 -12.12 17.04
CA ARG A 130 -5.16 -10.99 16.84
C ARG A 130 -3.75 -11.44 16.44
N ARG A 131 -3.25 -12.50 17.06
CA ARG A 131 -1.92 -13.04 16.74
C ARG A 131 -1.86 -13.52 15.29
N GLU A 132 -2.90 -14.18 14.83
CA GLU A 132 -2.97 -14.68 13.46
C GLU A 132 -3.01 -13.53 12.45
N LEU A 133 -3.69 -12.44 12.80
CA LEU A 133 -3.69 -11.25 11.97
C LEU A 133 -2.28 -10.67 11.82
N GLN A 134 -1.51 -10.62 12.91
CA GLN A 134 -0.13 -10.16 12.87
C GLN A 134 0.74 -11.05 11.97
N GLU A 135 0.53 -12.35 11.99
CA GLU A 135 1.23 -13.29 11.13
C GLU A 135 0.84 -13.12 9.65
N ALA A 136 -0.33 -12.58 9.37
CA ALA A 136 -0.80 -12.34 8.02
C ALA A 136 -0.17 -11.08 7.39
N LEU A 137 0.47 -10.23 8.17
CA LEU A 137 1.14 -9.03 7.66
C LEU A 137 2.37 -9.41 6.83
N VAL A 138 2.53 -8.74 5.71
CA VAL A 138 3.63 -8.98 4.77
C VAL A 138 4.72 -7.95 4.96
#